data_6a64ddf369ff4e309a5c6e5ec396a1d6
#
_entry.id   6a64ddf369ff4e309a5c6e5ec396a1d6
#
_cell.length_a   1.000
_cell.length_b   1.000
_cell.length_c   1.000
_cell.angle_alpha   90.00
_cell.angle_beta   90.00
_cell.angle_gamma   90.00
#
_symmetry.space_group_name_H-M   'P 1'
#
loop_
_entity.id
_entity.type
_entity.pdbx_description
1 polymer ?
#
loop_
_entity_poly.entity_id
_entity_poly.type
_entity_poly.pdbx_seq_one_letter_code
_entity_poly.pdbx_strand_id
1 'polypeptide(L)'
;PITNSVEDSRLVFNIIKGQDKLDGTSNEKAPVERKGKYKIGVPRSFLVEGVDSDVLDSFEKDLEVMREQGHDIVDVELPLIKYSLAVYYIIMPSEVSSNMSRFDGVRFGELIEGEDLFEDYTKTRGGKLGTEVKRRIMLGTYALSSGYYDAYYNKAWQVRDMMKKEVEKAFENIDIIALPTSPTPAFKIGENEDPLKMYLADIFTVSANLLGTPAISIPTQEVEREEKTLPVGLQLVAPHFHEEWLFDIGEKFDIIR
;
A
#
# COMPACT_ATOMS: atom_id res chain seq x y z
N PRO A 1 -3.49 1.51 11.51
CA PRO A 1 -4.19 0.54 12.35
C PRO A 1 -5.10 -0.36 11.53
N ILE A 2 -5.43 -1.56 12.05
CA ILE A 2 -6.47 -2.46 11.53
C ILE A 2 -7.53 -2.54 12.62
N THR A 3 -8.77 -2.15 12.31
CA THR A 3 -9.86 -1.98 13.28
C THR A 3 -11.18 -2.47 12.70
N ASN A 4 -12.22 -2.55 13.53
CA ASN A 4 -13.55 -2.98 13.11
C ASN A 4 -14.40 -1.84 12.51
N SER A 5 -14.01 -0.58 12.74
CA SER A 5 -14.68 0.60 12.21
C SER A 5 -13.67 1.68 11.82
N VAL A 6 -14.10 2.63 11.01
CA VAL A 6 -13.28 3.81 10.66
C VAL A 6 -13.14 4.74 11.87
N GLU A 7 -14.16 4.81 12.72
CA GLU A 7 -14.12 5.57 13.98
C GLU A 7 -13.02 5.05 14.91
N ASP A 8 -12.91 3.72 15.08
CA ASP A 8 -11.82 3.10 15.86
C ASP A 8 -10.45 3.37 15.25
N SER A 9 -10.33 3.29 13.91
CA SER A 9 -9.08 3.64 13.20
C SER A 9 -8.65 5.07 13.51
N ARG A 10 -9.58 6.00 13.48
CA ARG A 10 -9.34 7.40 13.79
C ARG A 10 -8.95 7.60 15.25
N LEU A 11 -9.62 6.90 16.18
CA LEU A 11 -9.27 6.94 17.60
C LEU A 11 -7.82 6.48 17.83
N VAL A 12 -7.45 5.32 17.27
CA VAL A 12 -6.08 4.80 17.38
C VAL A 12 -5.09 5.74 16.72
N PHE A 13 -5.37 6.25 15.52
CA PHE A 13 -4.51 7.21 14.82
C PHE A 13 -4.24 8.45 15.68
N ASN A 14 -5.27 9.01 16.32
CA ASN A 14 -5.14 10.18 17.19
C ASN A 14 -4.25 9.95 18.42
N ILE A 15 -4.12 8.68 18.87
CA ILE A 15 -3.26 8.32 20.00
C ILE A 15 -1.80 8.15 19.54
N ILE A 16 -1.60 7.53 18.35
CA ILE A 16 -0.24 7.16 17.89
C ILE A 16 0.44 8.23 17.03
N LYS A 17 -0.33 9.20 16.47
CA LYS A 17 0.26 10.28 15.67
C LYS A 17 1.08 11.24 16.53
N GLY A 18 2.04 11.91 15.92
CA GLY A 18 2.83 12.97 16.55
C GLY A 18 4.31 12.70 16.51
N GLN A 19 5.08 13.61 17.07
CA GLN A 19 6.53 13.49 17.10
C GLN A 19 6.99 12.56 18.23
N ASP A 20 7.88 11.63 17.87
CA ASP A 20 8.64 10.81 18.79
C ASP A 20 10.13 11.19 18.66
N LYS A 21 10.78 11.56 19.78
CA LYS A 21 12.21 11.94 19.80
C LYS A 21 13.15 10.78 19.44
N LEU A 22 12.68 9.54 19.54
CA LEU A 22 13.43 8.34 19.20
C LEU A 22 13.22 7.91 17.75
N ASP A 23 12.27 8.52 17.04
CA ASP A 23 11.96 8.27 15.62
C ASP A 23 12.27 9.53 14.79
N GLY A 24 13.39 9.49 14.06
CA GLY A 24 13.80 10.60 13.17
C GLY A 24 12.89 10.83 11.97
N THR A 25 11.90 9.95 11.72
CA THR A 25 10.92 10.08 10.64
C THR A 25 9.59 10.67 11.09
N SER A 26 9.36 10.77 12.41
CA SER A 26 8.15 11.35 12.99
C SER A 26 8.03 12.85 12.72
N ASN A 27 6.82 13.40 12.70
CA ASN A 27 6.57 14.80 12.36
C ASN A 27 5.57 15.43 13.35
N GLU A 28 5.79 16.72 13.66
CA GLU A 28 4.91 17.51 14.55
C GLU A 28 3.70 18.10 13.84
N LYS A 29 3.65 18.06 12.49
CA LYS A 29 2.57 18.69 11.72
C LYS A 29 1.22 18.06 12.05
N ALA A 30 0.27 18.87 12.47
CA ALA A 30 -1.10 18.44 12.71
C ALA A 30 -1.80 18.10 11.40
N PRO A 31 -2.70 17.11 11.38
CA PRO A 31 -3.57 16.85 10.24
C PRO A 31 -4.42 18.06 9.87
N VAL A 32 -4.71 18.20 8.57
CA VAL A 32 -5.60 19.24 8.05
C VAL A 32 -7.05 18.89 8.41
N GLU A 33 -7.81 19.91 8.84
CA GLU A 33 -9.21 19.74 9.23
C GLU A 33 -10.12 19.30 8.07
N ARG A 34 -11.25 18.70 8.39
CA ARG A 34 -12.26 18.19 7.45
C ARG A 34 -12.88 19.33 6.64
N LYS A 35 -13.26 19.02 5.40
CA LYS A 35 -14.03 19.91 4.52
C LYS A 35 -15.53 19.59 4.47
N GLY A 36 -15.91 18.34 4.76
CA GLY A 36 -17.26 17.80 4.63
C GLY A 36 -17.69 17.48 3.18
N LYS A 37 -17.14 18.17 2.17
CA LYS A 37 -17.32 17.86 0.74
C LYS A 37 -15.98 17.86 0.03
N TYR A 38 -15.77 16.85 -0.81
CA TYR A 38 -14.48 16.58 -1.45
C TYR A 38 -14.65 16.39 -2.94
N LYS A 39 -13.64 16.78 -3.69
CA LYS A 39 -13.48 16.44 -5.09
C LYS A 39 -12.61 15.19 -5.19
N ILE A 40 -13.19 14.08 -5.65
CA ILE A 40 -12.59 12.76 -5.65
C ILE A 40 -12.18 12.40 -7.07
N GLY A 41 -10.89 12.19 -7.29
CA GLY A 41 -10.31 11.79 -8.56
C GLY A 41 -10.29 10.27 -8.71
N VAL A 42 -10.75 9.78 -9.85
CA VAL A 42 -10.71 8.36 -10.20
C VAL A 42 -9.78 8.14 -11.39
N PRO A 43 -8.66 7.42 -11.25
CA PRO A 43 -7.74 7.14 -12.35
C PRO A 43 -8.26 5.97 -13.21
N ARG A 44 -9.32 6.20 -13.99
CA ARG A 44 -10.01 5.15 -14.74
C ARG A 44 -9.12 4.42 -15.73
N SER A 45 -8.15 5.09 -16.34
CA SER A 45 -7.18 4.45 -17.24
C SER A 45 -6.32 3.38 -16.58
N PHE A 46 -6.24 3.40 -15.23
CA PHE A 46 -5.52 2.39 -14.44
C PHE A 46 -6.38 1.18 -14.04
N LEU A 47 -7.71 1.27 -14.18
CA LEU A 47 -8.68 0.25 -13.77
C LEU A 47 -9.06 -0.74 -14.90
N VAL A 48 -8.39 -0.69 -16.05
CA VAL A 48 -8.84 -1.36 -17.29
C VAL A 48 -8.37 -2.81 -17.40
N GLU A 49 -7.19 -3.17 -16.88
CA GLU A 49 -6.63 -4.51 -17.04
C GLU A 49 -6.43 -5.22 -15.69
N GLY A 50 -6.89 -6.47 -15.62
CA GLY A 50 -6.61 -7.37 -14.48
C GLY A 50 -7.48 -7.14 -13.25
N VAL A 51 -8.55 -6.35 -13.36
CA VAL A 51 -9.55 -6.17 -12.31
C VAL A 51 -10.79 -6.98 -12.64
N ASP A 52 -11.28 -7.76 -11.68
CA ASP A 52 -12.51 -8.52 -11.85
C ASP A 52 -13.72 -7.57 -12.04
N SER A 53 -14.62 -7.93 -12.95
CA SER A 53 -15.77 -7.08 -13.32
C SER A 53 -16.68 -6.75 -12.15
N ASP A 54 -16.90 -7.69 -11.23
CA ASP A 54 -17.74 -7.49 -10.05
C ASP A 54 -17.07 -6.61 -8.99
N VAL A 55 -15.74 -6.57 -8.93
CA VAL A 55 -14.99 -5.58 -8.12
C VAL A 55 -15.16 -4.18 -8.72
N LEU A 56 -15.12 -4.05 -10.06
CA LEU A 56 -15.39 -2.77 -10.72
C LEU A 56 -16.83 -2.31 -10.50
N ASP A 57 -17.83 -3.22 -10.64
CA ASP A 57 -19.22 -2.91 -10.39
C ASP A 57 -19.47 -2.47 -8.94
N SER A 58 -18.79 -3.10 -8.00
CA SER A 58 -18.84 -2.72 -6.58
C SER A 58 -18.22 -1.34 -6.35
N PHE A 59 -17.10 -1.06 -6.98
CA PHE A 59 -16.45 0.24 -6.92
C PHE A 59 -17.31 1.37 -7.51
N GLU A 60 -18.01 1.13 -8.65
CA GLU A 60 -18.94 2.12 -9.19
C GLU A 60 -20.11 2.40 -8.25
N LYS A 61 -20.63 1.40 -7.53
CA LYS A 61 -21.63 1.63 -6.48
C LYS A 61 -21.09 2.51 -5.34
N ASP A 62 -19.85 2.31 -4.94
CA ASP A 62 -19.21 3.16 -3.93
C ASP A 62 -19.08 4.61 -4.41
N LEU A 63 -18.74 4.82 -5.69
CA LEU A 63 -18.71 6.15 -6.30
C LEU A 63 -20.10 6.82 -6.31
N GLU A 64 -21.18 6.06 -6.59
CA GLU A 64 -22.55 6.58 -6.51
C GLU A 64 -22.91 7.00 -5.08
N VAL A 65 -22.61 6.17 -4.08
CA VAL A 65 -22.81 6.52 -2.65
C VAL A 65 -22.10 7.84 -2.31
N MET A 66 -20.86 8.01 -2.77
CA MET A 66 -20.11 9.26 -2.56
C MET A 66 -20.75 10.46 -3.26
N ARG A 67 -21.31 10.29 -4.48
CA ARG A 67 -22.07 11.36 -5.17
C ARG A 67 -23.35 11.75 -4.40
N GLU A 68 -24.09 10.76 -3.90
CA GLU A 68 -25.28 10.99 -3.08
C GLU A 68 -24.96 11.74 -1.77
N GLN A 69 -23.77 11.52 -1.22
CA GLN A 69 -23.24 12.26 -0.07
C GLN A 69 -22.78 13.70 -0.43
N GLY A 70 -22.83 14.05 -1.72
CA GLY A 70 -22.54 15.39 -2.23
C GLY A 70 -21.06 15.64 -2.54
N HIS A 71 -20.26 14.59 -2.71
CA HIS A 71 -18.90 14.67 -3.23
C HIS A 71 -18.90 14.82 -4.77
N ASP A 72 -17.89 15.49 -5.30
CA ASP A 72 -17.69 15.65 -6.75
C ASP A 72 -16.73 14.56 -7.25
N ILE A 73 -17.22 13.67 -8.11
CA ILE A 73 -16.42 12.57 -8.67
C ILE A 73 -15.97 12.95 -10.07
N VAL A 74 -14.65 13.00 -10.29
CA VAL A 74 -14.02 13.38 -11.55
C VAL A 74 -12.99 12.33 -12.00
N ASP A 75 -12.83 12.19 -13.30
CA ASP A 75 -11.74 11.38 -13.83
C ASP A 75 -10.41 12.13 -13.72
N VAL A 76 -9.33 11.40 -13.39
CA VAL A 76 -7.97 11.94 -13.29
C VAL A 76 -7.00 11.06 -14.08
N GLU A 77 -6.09 11.70 -14.81
CA GLU A 77 -5.05 11.00 -15.55
C GLU A 77 -3.76 10.89 -14.72
N LEU A 78 -3.38 9.65 -14.40
CA LEU A 78 -2.17 9.29 -13.67
C LEU A 78 -1.38 8.22 -14.46
N PRO A 79 -0.83 8.55 -15.63
CA PRO A 79 -0.22 7.57 -16.52
C PRO A 79 0.99 6.85 -15.95
N LEU A 80 1.66 7.41 -14.93
CA LEU A 80 2.83 6.78 -14.30
C LEU A 80 2.46 5.77 -13.21
N ILE A 81 1.25 5.82 -12.64
CA ILE A 81 0.84 4.95 -11.54
C ILE A 81 0.91 3.45 -11.89
N LYS A 82 0.75 3.11 -13.17
CA LYS A 82 0.89 1.73 -13.68
C LYS A 82 2.27 1.11 -13.46
N TYR A 83 3.30 1.94 -13.23
CA TYR A 83 4.66 1.46 -12.94
C TYR A 83 4.89 1.22 -11.45
N SER A 84 3.93 1.53 -10.57
CA SER A 84 4.10 1.44 -9.12
C SER A 84 4.52 0.05 -8.67
N LEU A 85 3.90 -1.00 -9.21
CA LEU A 85 4.23 -2.38 -8.85
C LEU A 85 5.70 -2.71 -9.18
N ALA A 86 6.16 -2.40 -10.40
CA ALA A 86 7.54 -2.64 -10.81
C ALA A 86 8.54 -1.83 -9.98
N VAL A 87 8.25 -0.57 -9.72
CA VAL A 87 9.08 0.32 -8.87
C VAL A 87 9.15 -0.19 -7.44
N TYR A 88 8.02 -0.62 -6.88
CA TYR A 88 7.95 -1.17 -5.52
C TYR A 88 8.80 -2.43 -5.38
N TYR A 89 8.70 -3.38 -6.34
CA TYR A 89 9.46 -4.63 -6.28
C TYR A 89 10.96 -4.49 -6.61
N ILE A 90 11.42 -3.28 -6.92
CA ILE A 90 12.85 -2.95 -6.98
C ILE A 90 13.28 -2.24 -5.68
N ILE A 91 12.57 -1.19 -5.28
CA ILE A 91 12.96 -0.37 -4.11
C ILE A 91 12.80 -1.17 -2.81
N MET A 92 11.63 -1.77 -2.58
CA MET A 92 11.35 -2.45 -1.31
C MET A 92 12.29 -3.64 -1.04
N PRO A 93 12.56 -4.57 -1.99
CA PRO A 93 13.55 -5.61 -1.76
C PRO A 93 14.96 -5.07 -1.52
N SER A 94 15.34 -3.97 -2.16
CA SER A 94 16.63 -3.31 -1.93
C SER A 94 16.76 -2.79 -0.50
N GLU A 95 15.73 -2.12 0.01
CA GLU A 95 15.64 -1.69 1.40
C GLU A 95 15.62 -2.88 2.37
N VAL A 96 14.84 -3.93 2.06
CA VAL A 96 14.80 -5.17 2.86
C VAL A 96 16.19 -5.82 2.93
N SER A 97 16.89 -5.94 1.80
CA SER A 97 18.24 -6.53 1.76
C SER A 97 19.19 -5.80 2.70
N SER A 98 19.20 -4.47 2.67
CA SER A 98 20.02 -3.64 3.53
C SER A 98 19.60 -3.73 5.01
N ASN A 99 18.31 -3.54 5.30
CA ASN A 99 17.81 -3.48 6.67
C ASN A 99 17.82 -4.83 7.38
N MET A 100 17.54 -5.93 6.68
CA MET A 100 17.55 -7.29 7.25
C MET A 100 18.96 -7.83 7.50
N SER A 101 20.02 -7.18 7.03
CA SER A 101 21.41 -7.60 7.28
C SER A 101 21.78 -7.60 8.77
N ARG A 102 21.10 -6.77 9.59
CA ARG A 102 21.33 -6.69 11.04
C ARG A 102 20.78 -7.86 11.84
N PHE A 103 19.80 -8.61 11.27
CA PHE A 103 19.20 -9.78 11.94
C PHE A 103 20.03 -11.04 11.63
N ASP A 104 21.09 -11.20 12.39
CA ASP A 104 22.13 -12.22 12.20
C ASP A 104 22.19 -13.26 13.33
N GLY A 105 21.37 -13.08 14.40
CA GLY A 105 21.36 -13.93 15.58
C GLY A 105 22.44 -13.59 16.61
N VAL A 106 23.41 -12.74 16.25
CA VAL A 106 24.49 -12.28 17.17
C VAL A 106 24.09 -10.98 17.85
N ARG A 107 23.68 -9.98 17.07
CA ARG A 107 23.22 -8.68 17.58
C ARG A 107 21.72 -8.65 17.81
N PHE A 108 20.95 -9.22 16.90
CA PHE A 108 19.49 -9.23 16.93
C PHE A 108 18.95 -10.58 16.45
N GLY A 109 17.91 -11.06 17.11
CA GLY A 109 17.22 -12.30 16.79
C GLY A 109 17.74 -13.49 17.57
N GLU A 110 17.21 -14.66 17.27
CA GLU A 110 17.56 -15.92 17.88
C GLU A 110 18.70 -16.59 17.12
N LEU A 111 19.78 -16.97 17.81
CA LEU A 111 20.95 -17.64 17.23
C LEU A 111 20.69 -19.14 17.05
N ILE A 112 21.11 -19.70 15.92
CA ILE A 112 21.37 -21.13 15.75
C ILE A 112 22.88 -21.32 15.76
N GLU A 113 23.42 -21.93 16.83
CA GLU A 113 24.86 -22.14 17.00
C GLU A 113 25.42 -23.08 15.92
N GLY A 114 26.57 -22.69 15.37
CA GLY A 114 27.42 -23.46 14.46
C GLY A 114 28.75 -23.85 15.09
N GLU A 115 29.66 -24.34 14.28
CA GLU A 115 31.03 -24.64 14.72
C GLU A 115 31.93 -23.39 14.68
N ASP A 116 31.55 -22.40 13.87
CA ASP A 116 32.22 -21.12 13.73
C ASP A 116 31.23 -20.00 13.41
N LEU A 117 31.71 -18.74 13.38
CA LEU A 117 30.91 -17.57 13.10
C LEU A 117 30.21 -17.60 11.71
N PHE A 118 30.84 -18.21 10.70
CA PHE A 118 30.24 -18.34 9.39
C PHE A 118 29.06 -19.32 9.42
N GLU A 119 29.16 -20.39 10.12
CA GLU A 119 28.07 -21.33 10.32
C GLU A 119 26.94 -20.73 11.17
N ASP A 120 27.27 -19.95 12.21
CA ASP A 120 26.28 -19.21 13.00
C ASP A 120 25.40 -18.35 12.11
N TYR A 121 26.00 -17.52 11.26
CA TYR A 121 25.27 -16.69 10.30
C TYR A 121 24.46 -17.51 9.29
N THR A 122 25.06 -18.55 8.73
CA THR A 122 24.46 -19.35 7.66
C THR A 122 23.28 -20.16 8.18
N LYS A 123 23.45 -20.85 9.31
CA LYS A 123 22.41 -21.66 9.97
C LYS A 123 21.27 -20.78 10.47
N THR A 124 21.61 -19.66 11.13
CA THR A 124 20.61 -18.72 11.67
C THR A 124 19.77 -18.10 10.56
N ARG A 125 20.39 -17.48 9.58
CA ARG A 125 19.66 -16.82 8.49
C ARG A 125 18.93 -17.83 7.59
N GLY A 126 19.54 -18.99 7.36
CA GLY A 126 18.93 -20.08 6.61
C GLY A 126 17.69 -20.67 7.28
N GLY A 127 17.74 -20.87 8.60
CA GLY A 127 16.69 -21.51 9.40
C GLY A 127 15.62 -20.55 9.93
N LYS A 128 15.99 -19.32 10.32
CA LYS A 128 15.07 -18.39 11.00
C LYS A 128 14.38 -17.39 10.05
N LEU A 129 14.88 -17.19 8.84
CA LEU A 129 14.21 -16.34 7.84
C LEU A 129 13.29 -17.18 6.95
N GLY A 130 12.03 -16.75 6.81
CA GLY A 130 11.06 -17.38 5.93
C GLY A 130 11.46 -17.29 4.44
N THR A 131 10.90 -18.16 3.63
CA THR A 131 11.24 -18.29 2.19
C THR A 131 11.03 -16.97 1.42
N GLU A 132 9.93 -16.27 1.65
CA GLU A 132 9.63 -15.00 1.00
C GLU A 132 10.61 -13.89 1.43
N VAL A 133 10.96 -13.82 2.71
CA VAL A 133 11.97 -12.87 3.22
C VAL A 133 13.32 -13.11 2.55
N LYS A 134 13.76 -14.37 2.46
CA LYS A 134 14.99 -14.74 1.76
C LYS A 134 14.96 -14.36 0.28
N ARG A 135 13.83 -14.58 -0.41
CA ARG A 135 13.64 -14.19 -1.82
C ARG A 135 13.82 -12.69 -2.00
N ARG A 136 13.18 -11.87 -1.16
CA ARG A 136 13.28 -10.40 -1.21
C ARG A 136 14.69 -9.90 -0.91
N ILE A 137 15.38 -10.51 0.06
CA ILE A 137 16.79 -10.19 0.33
C ILE A 137 17.66 -10.47 -0.89
N MET A 138 17.48 -11.61 -1.56
CA MET A 138 18.25 -11.96 -2.75
C MET A 138 17.96 -11.01 -3.92
N LEU A 139 16.70 -10.69 -4.18
CA LEU A 139 16.32 -9.72 -5.22
C LEU A 139 16.91 -8.34 -4.95
N GLY A 140 16.86 -7.87 -3.70
CA GLY A 140 17.42 -6.58 -3.30
C GLY A 140 18.96 -6.57 -3.43
N THR A 141 19.62 -7.64 -3.01
CA THR A 141 21.08 -7.78 -3.18
C THR A 141 21.48 -7.73 -4.65
N TYR A 142 20.70 -8.38 -5.52
CA TYR A 142 20.93 -8.34 -6.97
C TYR A 142 20.73 -6.91 -7.51
N ALA A 143 19.63 -6.23 -7.17
CA ALA A 143 19.36 -4.87 -7.64
C ALA A 143 20.40 -3.83 -7.16
N LEU A 144 21.01 -4.06 -5.99
CA LEU A 144 22.05 -3.20 -5.42
C LEU A 144 23.47 -3.58 -5.88
N SER A 145 23.65 -4.67 -6.60
CA SER A 145 24.98 -5.11 -7.00
C SER A 145 25.57 -4.23 -8.10
N SER A 146 26.92 -4.25 -8.21
CA SER A 146 27.67 -3.50 -9.21
C SER A 146 27.20 -3.86 -10.64
N GLY A 147 26.93 -2.84 -11.45
CA GLY A 147 26.41 -2.98 -12.81
C GLY A 147 24.88 -2.99 -12.92
N TYR A 148 24.14 -3.26 -11.82
CA TYR A 148 22.68 -3.25 -11.80
C TYR A 148 22.10 -2.09 -11.00
N TYR A 149 22.87 -1.49 -10.11
CA TYR A 149 22.44 -0.39 -9.25
C TYR A 149 21.86 0.79 -10.05
N ASP A 150 22.57 1.27 -11.06
CA ASP A 150 22.10 2.39 -11.89
C ASP A 150 20.94 1.98 -12.81
N ALA A 151 20.99 0.76 -13.36
CA ALA A 151 19.98 0.26 -14.29
C ALA A 151 18.61 -0.02 -13.62
N TYR A 152 18.60 -0.42 -12.36
CA TYR A 152 17.39 -0.79 -11.62
C TYR A 152 17.09 0.16 -10.48
N TYR A 153 17.94 0.24 -9.45
CA TYR A 153 17.64 0.97 -8.23
C TYR A 153 17.52 2.48 -8.47
N ASN A 154 18.53 3.10 -9.07
CA ASN A 154 18.49 4.53 -9.38
C ASN A 154 17.34 4.88 -10.34
N LYS A 155 17.09 4.03 -11.33
CA LYS A 155 15.98 4.24 -12.27
C LYS A 155 14.62 4.14 -11.58
N ALA A 156 14.45 3.18 -10.67
CA ALA A 156 13.22 3.04 -9.89
C ALA A 156 12.95 4.28 -9.02
N TRP A 157 13.99 4.84 -8.39
CA TRP A 157 13.89 6.10 -7.65
C TRP A 157 13.50 7.28 -8.52
N GLN A 158 14.08 7.41 -9.73
CA GLN A 158 13.69 8.45 -10.68
C GLN A 158 12.22 8.33 -11.09
N VAL A 159 11.74 7.12 -11.39
CA VAL A 159 10.33 6.90 -11.74
C VAL A 159 9.43 7.20 -10.55
N ARG A 160 9.80 6.80 -9.33
CA ARG A 160 9.07 7.15 -8.10
C ARG A 160 8.95 8.66 -7.93
N ASP A 161 10.03 9.42 -8.14
CA ASP A 161 10.00 10.88 -8.02
C ASP A 161 9.12 11.53 -9.11
N MET A 162 9.09 10.95 -10.31
CA MET A 162 8.16 11.41 -11.37
C MET A 162 6.70 11.13 -10.98
N MET A 163 6.40 9.93 -10.46
CA MET A 163 5.06 9.57 -9.96
C MET A 163 4.62 10.50 -8.83
N LYS A 164 5.52 10.82 -7.90
CA LYS A 164 5.25 11.74 -6.80
C LYS A 164 4.82 13.12 -7.32
N LYS A 165 5.57 13.69 -8.26
CA LYS A 165 5.25 14.98 -8.89
C LYS A 165 3.92 14.94 -9.67
N GLU A 166 3.63 13.83 -10.36
CA GLU A 166 2.36 13.64 -11.06
C GLU A 166 1.17 13.67 -10.09
N VAL A 167 1.25 12.93 -8.98
CA VAL A 167 0.18 12.86 -7.98
C VAL A 167 0.07 14.17 -7.19
N GLU A 168 1.18 14.81 -6.82
CA GLU A 168 1.18 16.15 -6.20
C GLU A 168 0.45 17.15 -7.08
N LYS A 169 0.71 17.16 -8.40
CA LYS A 169 0.01 18.01 -9.36
C LYS A 169 -1.48 17.67 -9.50
N ALA A 170 -1.85 16.40 -9.43
CA ALA A 170 -3.26 16.00 -9.42
C ALA A 170 -3.98 16.55 -8.18
N PHE A 171 -3.36 16.50 -7.02
CA PHE A 171 -3.89 17.04 -5.76
C PHE A 171 -4.03 18.57 -5.74
N GLU A 172 -3.50 19.31 -6.72
CA GLU A 172 -3.84 20.73 -6.90
C GLU A 172 -5.30 20.92 -7.36
N ASN A 173 -5.90 19.90 -7.98
CA ASN A 173 -7.24 19.98 -8.59
C ASN A 173 -8.26 19.00 -7.99
N ILE A 174 -7.83 18.02 -7.22
CA ILE A 174 -8.65 17.04 -6.51
C ILE A 174 -8.22 16.96 -5.05
N ASP A 175 -9.09 16.46 -4.20
CA ASP A 175 -8.82 16.32 -2.78
C ASP A 175 -8.38 14.89 -2.41
N ILE A 176 -8.96 13.88 -3.03
CA ILE A 176 -8.77 12.45 -2.71
C ILE A 176 -8.73 11.67 -4.01
N ILE A 177 -7.94 10.60 -4.04
CA ILE A 177 -7.96 9.60 -5.10
C ILE A 177 -8.71 8.37 -4.56
N ALA A 178 -9.67 7.85 -5.35
CA ALA A 178 -10.40 6.63 -5.04
C ALA A 178 -10.02 5.50 -5.99
N LEU A 179 -9.83 4.31 -5.44
CA LEU A 179 -9.46 3.07 -6.13
C LEU A 179 -10.14 1.87 -5.44
N PRO A 180 -10.35 0.75 -6.11
CA PRO A 180 -10.53 -0.53 -5.41
C PRO A 180 -9.30 -0.83 -4.55
N THR A 181 -9.46 -1.51 -3.41
CA THR A 181 -8.30 -1.91 -2.61
C THR A 181 -7.50 -3.03 -3.26
N SER A 182 -8.20 -4.00 -3.87
CA SER A 182 -7.60 -5.14 -4.56
C SER A 182 -8.29 -5.35 -5.91
N PRO A 183 -7.59 -5.88 -6.92
CA PRO A 183 -8.19 -6.18 -8.22
C PRO A 183 -9.17 -7.35 -8.18
N THR A 184 -9.08 -8.21 -7.16
CA THR A 184 -9.91 -9.40 -6.98
C THR A 184 -10.36 -9.52 -5.52
N PRO A 185 -11.48 -10.19 -5.23
CA PRO A 185 -11.81 -10.59 -3.86
C PRO A 185 -10.82 -11.65 -3.35
N ALA A 186 -11.00 -12.10 -2.10
CA ALA A 186 -10.14 -13.13 -1.51
C ALA A 186 -10.16 -14.41 -2.35
N PHE A 187 -8.98 -14.96 -2.63
CA PHE A 187 -8.77 -16.23 -3.31
C PHE A 187 -8.78 -17.41 -2.30
N LYS A 188 -8.92 -18.64 -2.81
CA LYS A 188 -8.92 -19.85 -1.97
C LYS A 188 -7.52 -20.12 -1.42
N ILE A 189 -7.47 -20.75 -0.25
CA ILE A 189 -6.21 -21.19 0.34
C ILE A 189 -5.52 -22.18 -0.61
N GLY A 190 -4.28 -21.89 -0.98
CA GLY A 190 -3.48 -22.70 -1.92
C GLY A 190 -3.74 -22.42 -3.41
N GLU A 191 -4.65 -21.52 -3.78
CA GLU A 191 -4.97 -21.21 -5.18
C GLU A 191 -3.86 -20.41 -5.88
N ASN A 192 -3.23 -19.49 -5.16
CA ASN A 192 -2.18 -18.61 -5.70
C ASN A 192 -0.80 -19.03 -5.18
N GLU A 193 -0.24 -20.12 -5.71
CA GLU A 193 1.12 -20.54 -5.42
C GLU A 193 2.17 -19.78 -6.24
N ASP A 194 1.76 -19.16 -7.37
CA ASP A 194 2.63 -18.33 -8.20
C ASP A 194 2.88 -16.97 -7.54
N PRO A 195 4.13 -16.64 -7.17
CA PRO A 195 4.47 -15.36 -6.57
C PRO A 195 4.07 -14.14 -7.43
N LEU A 196 4.10 -14.24 -8.76
CA LEU A 196 3.74 -13.13 -9.64
C LEU A 196 2.25 -12.80 -9.55
N LYS A 197 1.38 -13.82 -9.45
CA LYS A 197 -0.06 -13.60 -9.23
C LYS A 197 -0.33 -12.97 -7.87
N MET A 198 0.40 -13.40 -6.84
CA MET A 198 0.30 -12.78 -5.50
C MET A 198 0.69 -11.31 -5.53
N TYR A 199 1.73 -10.96 -6.29
CA TYR A 199 2.19 -9.57 -6.39
C TYR A 199 1.18 -8.65 -7.10
N LEU A 200 0.40 -9.18 -8.06
CA LEU A 200 -0.66 -8.42 -8.72
C LEU A 200 -1.79 -8.00 -7.77
N ALA A 201 -2.01 -8.73 -6.68
CA ALA A 201 -2.99 -8.34 -5.67
C ALA A 201 -2.69 -6.98 -5.01
N ASP A 202 -1.41 -6.55 -5.03
CA ASP A 202 -0.95 -5.30 -4.42
C ASP A 202 -0.97 -4.11 -5.39
N ILE A 203 -1.43 -4.29 -6.64
CA ILE A 203 -1.28 -3.29 -7.73
C ILE A 203 -1.81 -1.89 -7.36
N PHE A 204 -2.88 -1.81 -6.57
CA PHE A 204 -3.49 -0.55 -6.15
C PHE A 204 -2.91 0.02 -4.86
N THR A 205 -2.39 -0.83 -3.97
CA THR A 205 -1.95 -0.41 -2.64
C THR A 205 -0.50 0.08 -2.59
N VAL A 206 0.37 -0.48 -3.42
CA VAL A 206 1.81 -0.12 -3.42
C VAL A 206 2.07 1.33 -3.82
N SER A 207 1.18 1.96 -4.58
CA SER A 207 1.32 3.37 -4.97
C SER A 207 1.34 4.30 -3.75
N ALA A 208 0.42 4.13 -2.81
CA ALA A 208 0.38 4.92 -1.58
C ALA A 208 1.67 4.76 -0.75
N ASN A 209 2.22 3.54 -0.68
CA ASN A 209 3.49 3.27 0.00
C ASN A 209 4.68 3.99 -0.67
N LEU A 210 4.78 3.95 -1.99
CA LEU A 210 5.85 4.60 -2.74
C LEU A 210 5.79 6.12 -2.63
N LEU A 211 4.58 6.68 -2.66
CA LEU A 211 4.33 8.12 -2.56
C LEU A 211 4.45 8.63 -1.12
N GLY A 212 4.28 7.73 -0.13
CA GLY A 212 4.26 8.06 1.29
C GLY A 212 2.98 8.80 1.70
N THR A 213 1.92 8.70 0.91
CA THR A 213 0.64 9.36 1.16
C THR A 213 -0.23 8.58 2.13
N PRO A 214 -1.04 9.24 2.97
CA PRO A 214 -2.02 8.54 3.80
C PRO A 214 -3.07 7.87 2.93
N ALA A 215 -3.45 6.66 3.32
CA ALA A 215 -4.48 5.88 2.65
C ALA A 215 -5.30 5.07 3.65
N ILE A 216 -6.55 4.81 3.32
CA ILE A 216 -7.45 3.93 4.07
C ILE A 216 -8.10 2.92 3.13
N SER A 217 -8.29 1.70 3.61
CA SER A 217 -9.11 0.68 2.95
C SER A 217 -10.35 0.42 3.78
N ILE A 218 -11.50 0.54 3.17
CA ILE A 218 -12.81 0.42 3.81
C ILE A 218 -13.56 -0.71 3.12
N PRO A 219 -13.99 -1.77 3.81
CA PRO A 219 -14.86 -2.77 3.22
C PRO A 219 -16.25 -2.17 3.02
N THR A 220 -16.68 -2.02 1.77
CA THR A 220 -17.92 -1.30 1.42
C THR A 220 -18.98 -2.18 0.80
N GLN A 221 -18.57 -3.09 -0.08
CA GLN A 221 -19.44 -3.97 -0.83
C GLN A 221 -19.07 -5.44 -0.62
N GLU A 222 -19.93 -6.31 -1.11
CA GLU A 222 -19.72 -7.74 -1.13
C GLU A 222 -19.94 -8.28 -2.55
N VAL A 223 -19.18 -9.30 -2.92
CA VAL A 223 -19.31 -10.00 -4.20
C VAL A 223 -19.55 -11.48 -3.97
N GLU A 224 -20.31 -12.12 -4.82
CA GLU A 224 -20.58 -13.56 -4.71
C GLU A 224 -19.56 -14.36 -5.51
N ARG A 225 -19.00 -15.38 -4.88
CA ARG A 225 -18.12 -16.38 -5.48
C ARG A 225 -18.48 -17.78 -4.98
N GLU A 226 -18.89 -18.67 -5.88
CA GLU A 226 -19.15 -20.08 -5.55
C GLU A 226 -20.00 -20.26 -4.27
N GLU A 227 -21.16 -19.64 -4.22
CA GLU A 227 -22.11 -19.68 -3.08
C GLU A 227 -21.55 -19.02 -1.77
N LYS A 228 -20.48 -18.22 -1.85
CA LYS A 228 -19.95 -17.43 -0.74
C LYS A 228 -19.96 -15.95 -1.07
N THR A 229 -20.29 -15.18 -0.08
CA THR A 229 -20.19 -13.73 -0.12
C THR A 229 -18.81 -13.30 0.40
N LEU A 230 -18.09 -12.56 -0.41
CA LEU A 230 -16.73 -12.09 -0.08
C LEU A 230 -16.68 -10.56 -0.06
N PRO A 231 -16.08 -9.95 0.97
CA PRO A 231 -15.96 -8.50 1.04
C PRO A 231 -14.96 -7.99 0.00
N VAL A 232 -15.27 -6.82 -0.55
CA VAL A 232 -14.35 -6.01 -1.36
C VAL A 232 -14.19 -4.63 -0.73
N GLY A 233 -13.08 -3.96 -1.00
CA GLY A 233 -12.73 -2.72 -0.33
C GLY A 233 -12.58 -1.54 -1.28
N LEU A 234 -13.03 -0.38 -0.80
CA LEU A 234 -12.72 0.94 -1.34
C LEU A 234 -11.42 1.46 -0.72
N GLN A 235 -10.46 1.84 -1.53
CA GLN A 235 -9.26 2.54 -1.11
C GLN A 235 -9.39 4.04 -1.40
N LEU A 236 -9.14 4.85 -0.38
CA LEU A 236 -9.04 6.31 -0.49
C LEU A 236 -7.63 6.75 -0.15
N VAL A 237 -7.06 7.65 -0.97
CA VAL A 237 -5.71 8.20 -0.80
C VAL A 237 -5.80 9.72 -0.77
N ALA A 238 -5.19 10.35 0.25
CA ALA A 238 -5.20 11.80 0.41
C ALA A 238 -3.79 12.40 0.34
N PRO A 239 -3.65 13.72 0.18
CA PRO A 239 -2.36 14.40 0.33
C PRO A 239 -1.77 14.20 1.73
N HIS A 240 -0.47 14.42 1.88
CA HIS A 240 0.20 14.36 3.19
C HIS A 240 -0.51 15.24 4.24
N PHE A 241 -0.71 14.70 5.43
CA PHE A 241 -1.38 15.36 6.57
C PHE A 241 -2.88 15.62 6.37
N HIS A 242 -3.53 14.93 5.44
CA HIS A 242 -4.97 15.01 5.22
C HIS A 242 -5.71 13.73 5.66
N GLU A 243 -5.21 13.04 6.67
CA GLU A 243 -5.79 11.79 7.21
C GLU A 243 -7.24 12.00 7.67
N GLU A 244 -7.57 13.18 8.21
CA GLU A 244 -8.92 13.52 8.66
C GLU A 244 -9.95 13.52 7.53
N TRP A 245 -9.53 13.76 6.27
CA TRP A 245 -10.41 13.67 5.11
C TRP A 245 -10.79 12.23 4.78
N LEU A 246 -9.85 11.31 4.97
CA LEU A 246 -10.08 9.88 4.78
C LEU A 246 -11.07 9.34 5.80
N PHE A 247 -10.91 9.72 7.05
CA PHE A 247 -11.85 9.35 8.13
C PHE A 247 -13.22 9.97 7.93
N ASP A 248 -13.33 11.23 7.48
CA ASP A 248 -14.60 11.91 7.25
C ASP A 248 -15.46 11.23 6.19
N ILE A 249 -14.86 10.74 5.11
CA ILE A 249 -15.58 9.93 4.10
C ILE A 249 -15.83 8.53 4.63
N GLY A 250 -14.83 7.89 5.22
CA GLY A 250 -14.92 6.50 5.66
C GLY A 250 -15.98 6.26 6.74
N GLU A 251 -16.11 7.15 7.71
CA GLU A 251 -17.13 7.07 8.76
C GLU A 251 -18.57 7.03 8.20
N LYS A 252 -18.80 7.59 7.00
CA LYS A 252 -20.11 7.56 6.35
C LYS A 252 -20.44 6.20 5.74
N PHE A 253 -19.44 5.40 5.41
CA PHE A 253 -19.63 4.01 4.98
C PHE A 253 -19.88 3.06 6.16
N ASP A 254 -19.36 3.34 7.36
CA ASP A 254 -19.63 2.57 8.57
C ASP A 254 -21.13 2.60 8.96
N ILE A 255 -21.84 3.69 8.63
CA ILE A 255 -23.26 3.88 8.94
C ILE A 255 -24.18 3.05 8.01
N ILE A 256 -23.70 2.67 6.83
CA ILE A 256 -24.46 1.94 5.81
C ILE A 256 -24.42 0.42 6.08
N ARG A 257 -23.61 -0.08 6.97
CA ARG A 257 -23.52 -1.45 7.46
C ARG A 257 -24.42 -1.69 8.65
#